data_40222335c60b05a580289918a3d2f015
#
_entry.id   40222335c60b05a580289918a3d2f015
#
_cell.length_a   1.000
_cell.length_b   1.000
_cell.length_c   1.000
_cell.angle_alpha   90.00
_cell.angle_beta   90.00
_cell.angle_gamma   90.00
#
_symmetry.space_group_name_H-M   'P 1'
#
loop_
_entity.id
_entity.type
_entity.pdbx_description
1 polymer ?
#
loop_
_entity_poly.entity_id
_entity_poly.type
_entity_poly.pdbx_seq_one_letter_code
_entity_poly.pdbx_strand_id
1 'polypeptide(L)'
;MWIADQWKDYEVIDCSKGEKLERWGEYILVRPDPQVIWDTPKNDRGWKHKNGHYHRSKKGGGEWEFISLPEQWQIHYKDLTFNLKPFSFKHTGLFPEQATNWDWFSEKIRNAGRPIKVLNLFAYTGGATLAAAAAGASVTHVDASKGMVSWAKENAASSGLSDKP
;
A
#
# COMPACT_ATOMS: atom_id res chain seq x y z
N MET A 1 0.16 -20.15 -8.00
CA MET A 1 0.53 -18.72 -7.99
C MET A 1 -0.30 -18.05 -6.90
N TRP A 2 0.31 -17.22 -6.07
CA TRP A 2 -0.39 -16.45 -5.05
C TRP A 2 -0.73 -15.07 -5.63
N ILE A 3 -1.98 -14.64 -5.51
CA ILE A 3 -2.46 -13.36 -6.07
C ILE A 3 -3.09 -12.55 -4.95
N ALA A 4 -2.88 -11.23 -4.95
CA ALA A 4 -3.49 -10.29 -4.00
C ALA A 4 -4.91 -9.91 -4.48
N ASP A 5 -5.81 -10.88 -4.55
CA ASP A 5 -7.16 -10.76 -5.11
C ASP A 5 -8.25 -10.47 -4.06
N GLN A 6 -7.88 -10.37 -2.77
CA GLN A 6 -8.84 -10.14 -1.70
C GLN A 6 -9.02 -8.65 -1.36
N TRP A 7 -8.37 -7.76 -2.09
CA TRP A 7 -8.58 -6.33 -1.96
C TRP A 7 -9.98 -5.92 -2.43
N LYS A 8 -10.68 -5.10 -1.61
CA LYS A 8 -11.91 -4.42 -2.00
C LYS A 8 -11.64 -2.94 -2.34
N ASP A 9 -10.68 -2.34 -1.65
CA ASP A 9 -10.35 -0.92 -1.76
C ASP A 9 -9.18 -0.63 -2.72
N TYR A 10 -8.56 -1.66 -3.27
CA TYR A 10 -7.47 -1.50 -4.24
C TYR A 10 -7.68 -2.39 -5.47
N GLU A 11 -7.38 -1.84 -6.62
CA GLU A 11 -7.45 -2.55 -7.90
C GLU A 11 -6.49 -1.95 -8.92
N VAL A 12 -5.80 -2.77 -9.68
CA VAL A 12 -5.16 -2.37 -10.93
C VAL A 12 -6.21 -2.48 -12.04
N ILE A 13 -6.69 -1.35 -12.54
CA ILE A 13 -7.76 -1.28 -13.54
C ILE A 13 -7.21 -1.59 -14.93
N ASP A 14 -6.06 -1.00 -15.28
CA ASP A 14 -5.43 -1.13 -16.59
C ASP A 14 -3.94 -0.78 -16.49
N CYS A 15 -3.15 -1.21 -17.47
CA CYS A 15 -1.76 -0.84 -17.56
C CYS A 15 -1.29 -0.78 -19.02
N SER A 16 -0.59 0.29 -19.40
CA SER A 16 -0.07 0.52 -20.72
C SER A 16 1.02 1.60 -20.75
N LYS A 17 1.96 1.49 -21.67
CA LYS A 17 3.00 2.52 -21.94
C LYS A 17 3.80 2.92 -20.70
N GLY A 18 4.21 1.97 -19.87
CA GLY A 18 5.01 2.25 -18.68
C GLY A 18 4.23 2.85 -17.51
N GLU A 19 2.90 2.81 -17.57
CA GLU A 19 2.02 3.32 -16.51
C GLU A 19 0.96 2.30 -16.13
N LYS A 20 0.50 2.41 -14.90
CA LYS A 20 -0.66 1.69 -14.39
C LYS A 20 -1.73 2.64 -13.88
N LEU A 21 -2.96 2.28 -14.18
CA LEU A 21 -4.17 2.92 -13.72
C LEU A 21 -4.69 2.12 -12.53
N GLU A 22 -4.81 2.75 -11.38
CA GLU A 22 -5.14 2.09 -10.12
C GLU A 22 -6.31 2.79 -9.43
N ARG A 23 -7.17 2.01 -8.78
CA ARG A 23 -8.14 2.52 -7.82
C ARG A 23 -7.62 2.30 -6.40
N TRP A 24 -7.65 3.37 -5.60
CA TRP A 24 -7.24 3.41 -4.21
C TRP A 24 -8.40 3.96 -3.36
N GLY A 25 -9.30 3.09 -2.90
CA GLY A 25 -10.57 3.49 -2.31
C GLY A 25 -11.48 4.13 -3.36
N GLU A 26 -11.79 5.38 -3.18
CA GLU A 26 -12.62 6.17 -4.11
C GLU A 26 -11.79 6.90 -5.20
N TYR A 27 -10.46 6.88 -5.09
CA TYR A 27 -9.57 7.70 -5.93
C TYR A 27 -8.87 6.87 -6.99
N ILE A 28 -8.77 7.44 -8.18
CA ILE A 28 -8.08 6.86 -9.34
C ILE A 28 -6.74 7.56 -9.51
N LEU A 29 -5.67 6.77 -9.52
CA LEU A 29 -4.31 7.25 -9.70
C LEU A 29 -3.67 6.64 -10.94
N VAL A 30 -2.83 7.44 -11.60
CA VAL A 30 -1.91 6.99 -12.64
C VAL A 30 -0.49 7.10 -12.10
N ARG A 31 0.23 5.99 -12.11
CA ARG A 31 1.62 5.95 -11.64
C ARG A 31 2.51 5.19 -12.62
N PRO A 32 3.78 5.57 -12.78
CA PRO A 32 4.70 4.87 -13.64
C PRO A 32 5.02 3.47 -13.11
N ASP A 33 5.04 2.51 -14.02
CA ASP A 33 5.52 1.17 -13.76
C ASP A 33 6.42 0.70 -14.91
N PRO A 34 7.74 0.59 -14.70
CA PRO A 34 8.69 0.23 -15.74
C PRO A 34 8.55 -1.21 -16.24
N GLN A 35 7.82 -2.05 -15.54
CA GLN A 35 7.53 -3.42 -15.97
C GLN A 35 6.46 -3.49 -17.04
N VAL A 36 5.67 -2.42 -17.21
CA VAL A 36 4.63 -2.31 -18.23
C VAL A 36 5.27 -1.89 -19.55
N ILE A 37 5.82 -2.84 -20.28
CA ILE A 37 6.55 -2.63 -21.54
C ILE A 37 5.67 -2.66 -22.79
N TRP A 38 4.42 -3.04 -22.66
CA TRP A 38 3.46 -3.11 -23.77
C TRP A 38 2.73 -1.77 -23.97
N ASP A 39 2.20 -1.62 -25.18
CA ASP A 39 1.45 -0.46 -25.61
C ASP A 39 0.06 -0.92 -26.10
N THR A 40 -0.89 -0.92 -25.16
CA THR A 40 -2.30 -1.24 -25.44
C THR A 40 -3.12 0.06 -25.45
N PRO A 41 -4.25 0.09 -26.18
CA PRO A 41 -5.15 1.24 -26.16
C PRO A 41 -5.64 1.54 -24.72
N LYS A 42 -5.49 2.78 -24.29
CA LYS A 42 -5.98 3.26 -22.99
C LYS A 42 -7.48 3.59 -23.06
N ASN A 43 -8.30 2.54 -23.16
CA ASN A 43 -9.75 2.66 -23.39
C ASN A 43 -10.54 2.90 -22.10
N ASP A 44 -10.00 2.54 -20.93
CA ASP A 44 -10.71 2.76 -19.68
C ASP A 44 -10.90 4.26 -19.41
N ARG A 45 -12.10 4.62 -18.96
CA ARG A 45 -12.44 6.02 -18.64
C ARG A 45 -11.58 6.62 -17.54
N GLY A 46 -11.04 5.81 -16.64
CA GLY A 46 -10.17 6.24 -15.54
C GLY A 46 -8.91 6.95 -16.02
N TRP A 47 -8.40 6.63 -17.21
CA TRP A 47 -7.28 7.34 -17.79
C TRP A 47 -7.56 8.84 -18.01
N LYS A 48 -8.83 9.19 -18.27
CA LYS A 48 -9.29 10.58 -18.49
C LYS A 48 -9.82 11.22 -17.20
N HIS A 49 -10.34 10.42 -16.27
CA HIS A 49 -11.00 10.88 -15.04
C HIS A 49 -10.22 10.50 -13.77
N LYS A 50 -8.90 10.50 -13.86
CA LYS A 50 -8.03 10.26 -12.71
C LYS A 50 -8.05 11.42 -11.71
N ASN A 51 -7.77 11.10 -10.45
CA ASN A 51 -7.69 12.08 -9.36
C ASN A 51 -6.26 12.59 -9.13
N GLY A 52 -5.27 11.78 -9.47
CA GLY A 52 -3.85 12.15 -9.38
C GLY A 52 -3.01 11.40 -10.40
N HIS A 53 -1.91 12.02 -10.82
CA HIS A 53 -0.96 11.44 -11.76
C HIS A 53 0.46 11.78 -11.33
N TYR A 54 1.32 10.77 -11.22
CA TYR A 54 2.74 11.00 -10.97
C TYR A 54 3.51 11.02 -12.30
N HIS A 55 4.05 12.16 -12.66
CA HIS A 55 4.86 12.36 -13.86
C HIS A 55 6.34 12.14 -13.58
N ARG A 56 6.94 11.19 -14.27
CA ARG A 56 8.36 10.89 -14.14
C ARG A 56 9.21 11.90 -14.88
N SER A 57 10.22 12.47 -14.22
CA SER A 57 11.21 13.35 -14.87
C SER A 57 12.26 12.51 -15.60
N LYS A 58 12.72 13.02 -16.76
CA LYS A 58 13.85 12.43 -17.52
C LYS A 58 15.19 12.52 -16.77
N LYS A 59 15.29 13.42 -15.78
CA LYS A 59 16.50 13.65 -14.97
C LYS A 59 16.50 12.86 -13.65
N GLY A 60 15.54 11.99 -13.45
CA GLY A 60 15.28 11.27 -12.19
C GLY A 60 14.25 11.99 -11.31
N GLY A 61 13.56 11.22 -10.47
CA GLY A 61 12.44 11.71 -9.68
C GLY A 61 11.19 12.00 -10.52
N GLY A 62 10.43 12.99 -10.13
CA GLY A 62 9.18 13.40 -10.78
C GLY A 62 8.29 14.16 -9.80
N GLU A 63 7.06 14.43 -10.20
CA GLU A 63 6.11 15.21 -9.42
C GLU A 63 4.69 14.69 -9.56
N TRP A 64 3.88 14.93 -8.52
CA TRP A 64 2.46 14.63 -8.53
C TRP A 64 1.67 15.78 -9.14
N GLU A 65 0.82 15.44 -10.08
CA GLU A 65 -0.27 16.29 -10.54
C GLU A 65 -1.52 15.95 -9.70
N PHE A 66 -2.03 16.92 -8.95
CA PHE A 66 -3.23 16.79 -8.15
C PHE A 66 -4.41 17.39 -8.93
N ILE A 67 -5.40 16.57 -9.28
CA ILE A 67 -6.60 17.00 -10.01
C ILE A 67 -7.76 17.16 -9.04
N SER A 68 -8.09 16.12 -8.29
CA SER A 68 -9.08 16.14 -7.21
C SER A 68 -8.75 15.05 -6.18
N LEU A 69 -7.52 15.07 -5.69
CA LEU A 69 -7.01 14.12 -4.70
C LEU A 69 -6.87 14.84 -3.36
N PRO A 70 -7.39 14.29 -2.25
CA PRO A 70 -7.16 14.86 -0.93
C PRO A 70 -5.69 14.71 -0.52
N GLU A 71 -5.26 15.50 0.45
CA GLU A 71 -3.91 15.36 1.02
C GLU A 71 -3.69 14.00 1.66
N GLN A 72 -4.74 13.42 2.23
CA GLN A 72 -4.72 12.12 2.90
C GLN A 72 -6.08 11.44 2.80
N TRP A 73 -6.08 10.10 2.65
CA TRP A 73 -7.29 9.27 2.70
C TRP A 73 -6.97 7.91 3.30
N GLN A 74 -7.99 7.07 3.47
CA GLN A 74 -7.84 5.73 4.02
C GLN A 74 -8.33 4.68 3.06
N ILE A 75 -7.68 3.52 3.09
CA ILE A 75 -8.17 2.28 2.49
C ILE A 75 -8.09 1.15 3.52
N HIS A 76 -8.84 0.09 3.27
CA HIS A 76 -8.97 -1.05 4.17
C HIS A 76 -8.56 -2.34 3.48
N TYR A 77 -7.90 -3.19 4.24
CA TYR A 77 -7.67 -4.58 3.88
C TYR A 77 -8.09 -5.47 5.04
N LYS A 78 -9.21 -6.18 4.89
CA LYS A 78 -9.85 -6.91 5.99
C LYS A 78 -10.08 -5.94 7.18
N ASP A 79 -9.54 -6.25 8.36
CA ASP A 79 -9.68 -5.42 9.56
C ASP A 79 -8.59 -4.34 9.70
N LEU A 80 -7.71 -4.21 8.71
CA LEU A 80 -6.64 -3.23 8.73
C LEU A 80 -7.04 -1.95 8.01
N THR A 81 -6.65 -0.82 8.57
CA THR A 81 -6.84 0.51 8.01
C THR A 81 -5.49 1.16 7.73
N PHE A 82 -5.30 1.62 6.51
CA PHE A 82 -4.08 2.29 6.06
C PHE A 82 -4.37 3.74 5.69
N ASN A 83 -3.62 4.66 6.30
CA ASN A 83 -3.62 6.06 5.92
C ASN A 83 -2.68 6.23 4.74
N LEU A 84 -3.17 6.84 3.68
CA LEU A 84 -2.45 7.06 2.43
C LEU A 84 -2.30 8.54 2.15
N LYS A 85 -1.19 8.91 1.56
CA LYS A 85 -0.95 10.24 1.00
C LYS A 85 0.11 10.16 -0.09
N PRO A 86 0.01 10.94 -1.15
CA PRO A 86 1.11 11.10 -2.09
C PRO A 86 2.33 11.69 -1.38
N PHE A 87 3.48 11.08 -1.55
CA PHE A 87 4.71 11.60 -0.99
C PHE A 87 5.89 11.28 -1.92
N SER A 88 7.11 11.39 -1.46
CA SER A 88 8.33 11.21 -2.25
C SER A 88 8.20 10.20 -3.38
N PHE A 89 8.52 10.62 -4.58
CA PHE A 89 8.35 9.81 -5.79
C PHE A 89 6.88 9.40 -6.02
N LYS A 90 6.66 8.26 -6.65
CA LYS A 90 5.34 7.71 -6.97
C LYS A 90 4.62 7.00 -5.80
N HIS A 91 5.15 7.12 -4.59
CA HIS A 91 4.65 6.36 -3.44
C HIS A 91 3.40 6.97 -2.82
N THR A 92 2.56 6.12 -2.25
CA THR A 92 1.30 6.49 -1.58
C THR A 92 1.27 6.05 -0.12
N GLY A 93 2.28 5.30 0.32
CA GLY A 93 2.39 4.77 1.68
C GLY A 93 2.04 3.29 1.82
N LEU A 94 1.77 2.58 0.73
CA LEU A 94 1.45 1.16 0.80
C LEU A 94 1.90 0.41 -0.46
N PHE A 95 2.21 -0.86 -0.28
CA PHE A 95 2.48 -1.84 -1.35
C PHE A 95 1.38 -2.91 -1.32
N PRO A 96 0.30 -2.75 -2.07
CA PRO A 96 -0.88 -3.64 -1.99
C PRO A 96 -0.58 -5.08 -2.36
N GLU A 97 0.40 -5.32 -3.23
CA GLU A 97 0.83 -6.66 -3.64
C GLU A 97 1.36 -7.50 -2.46
N GLN A 98 1.78 -6.87 -1.37
CA GLN A 98 2.25 -7.56 -0.18
C GLN A 98 1.13 -8.25 0.61
N ALA A 99 -0.13 -8.00 0.28
CA ALA A 99 -1.27 -8.63 0.95
C ALA A 99 -1.24 -10.16 0.90
N THR A 100 -0.69 -10.74 -0.16
CA THR A 100 -0.48 -12.21 -0.24
C THR A 100 0.44 -12.72 0.86
N ASN A 101 1.52 -11.99 1.13
CA ASN A 101 2.45 -12.31 2.21
C ASN A 101 1.79 -12.11 3.58
N TRP A 102 0.99 -11.03 3.74
CA TRP A 102 0.26 -10.79 4.99
C TRP A 102 -0.69 -11.92 5.30
N ASP A 103 -1.44 -12.40 4.34
CA ASP A 103 -2.36 -13.52 4.51
C ASP A 103 -1.63 -14.81 4.86
N TRP A 104 -0.54 -15.10 4.15
CA TRP A 104 0.25 -16.29 4.37
C TRP A 104 0.84 -16.38 5.80
N PHE A 105 1.54 -15.33 6.25
CA PHE A 105 2.13 -15.40 7.59
C PHE A 105 1.09 -15.21 8.71
N SER A 106 0.01 -14.48 8.47
CA SER A 106 -1.09 -14.34 9.44
C SER A 106 -1.74 -15.68 9.73
N GLU A 107 -1.96 -16.51 8.72
CA GLU A 107 -2.45 -17.88 8.89
C GLU A 107 -1.50 -18.72 9.76
N LYS A 108 -0.20 -18.65 9.47
CA LYS A 108 0.82 -19.36 10.26
C LYS A 108 0.87 -18.90 11.71
N ILE A 109 0.77 -17.60 11.95
CA ILE A 109 0.73 -17.04 13.32
C ILE A 109 -0.48 -17.55 14.08
N ARG A 110 -1.68 -17.51 13.49
CA ARG A 110 -2.92 -17.99 14.13
C ARG A 110 -2.88 -19.47 14.45
N ASN A 111 -2.27 -20.28 13.58
CA ASN A 111 -2.23 -21.74 13.70
C ASN A 111 -1.00 -22.26 14.47
N ALA A 112 -0.15 -21.38 14.98
CA ALA A 112 1.09 -21.77 15.63
C ALA A 112 0.90 -22.52 16.97
N GLY A 113 -0.26 -22.33 17.64
CA GLY A 113 -0.53 -22.93 18.95
C GLY A 113 0.37 -22.44 20.09
N ARG A 114 1.11 -21.35 19.87
CA ARG A 114 2.02 -20.73 20.84
C ARG A 114 2.19 -19.23 20.53
N PRO A 115 2.62 -18.41 21.50
CA PRO A 115 2.95 -17.02 21.23
C PRO A 115 4.05 -16.89 20.16
N ILE A 116 3.85 -15.98 19.22
CA ILE A 116 4.79 -15.69 18.13
C ILE A 116 5.35 -14.27 18.30
N LYS A 117 6.67 -14.17 18.16
CA LYS A 117 7.38 -12.88 18.07
C LYS A 117 7.86 -12.70 16.65
N VAL A 118 7.58 -11.53 16.07
CA VAL A 118 7.94 -11.16 14.70
C VAL A 118 8.90 -9.99 14.71
N LEU A 119 10.00 -10.08 14.00
CA LEU A 119 10.89 -8.97 13.68
C LEU A 119 10.61 -8.54 12.23
N ASN A 120 10.11 -7.31 12.05
CA ASN A 120 9.89 -6.70 10.74
C ASN A 120 10.96 -5.64 10.48
N LEU A 121 11.86 -5.91 9.55
CA LEU A 121 12.94 -5.02 9.15
C LEU A 121 12.56 -4.26 7.88
N PHE A 122 13.07 -3.02 7.73
CA PHE A 122 12.68 -2.11 6.64
C PHE A 122 11.16 -1.94 6.59
N ALA A 123 10.59 -1.74 7.77
CA ALA A 123 9.18 -2.02 8.02
C ALA A 123 8.22 -0.98 7.43
N TYR A 124 8.75 0.13 6.88
CA TYR A 124 8.01 1.14 6.13
C TYR A 124 6.83 1.69 6.96
N THR A 125 5.65 1.80 6.36
CA THR A 125 4.41 2.28 7.02
C THR A 125 3.67 1.21 7.82
N GLY A 126 4.26 0.01 7.93
CA GLY A 126 3.80 -1.03 8.85
C GLY A 126 2.79 -2.02 8.31
N GLY A 127 2.63 -2.19 7.00
CA GLY A 127 1.67 -3.15 6.45
C GLY A 127 1.84 -4.56 7.02
N ALA A 128 3.05 -5.11 6.97
CA ALA A 128 3.36 -6.43 7.54
C ALA A 128 3.27 -6.44 9.08
N THR A 129 3.67 -5.34 9.73
CA THR A 129 3.57 -5.17 11.19
C THR A 129 2.12 -5.29 11.66
N LEU A 130 1.22 -4.55 11.02
CA LEU A 130 -0.19 -4.54 11.36
C LEU A 130 -0.83 -5.92 11.12
N ALA A 131 -0.53 -6.55 10.00
CA ALA A 131 -1.05 -7.88 9.68
C ALA A 131 -0.60 -8.93 10.70
N ALA A 132 0.67 -8.92 11.10
CA ALA A 132 1.20 -9.84 12.11
C ALA A 132 0.60 -9.57 13.50
N ALA A 133 0.48 -8.30 13.90
CA ALA A 133 -0.12 -7.92 15.18
C ALA A 133 -1.61 -8.28 15.24
N ALA A 134 -2.35 -8.06 14.17
CA ALA A 134 -3.76 -8.45 14.05
C ALA A 134 -3.95 -9.98 14.13
N ALA A 135 -2.96 -10.76 13.67
CA ALA A 135 -2.94 -12.21 13.78
C ALA A 135 -2.56 -12.72 15.19
N GLY A 136 -2.17 -11.83 16.10
CA GLY A 136 -1.85 -12.14 17.50
C GLY A 136 -0.36 -12.20 17.84
N ALA A 137 0.53 -11.80 16.93
CA ALA A 137 1.97 -11.73 17.22
C ALA A 137 2.35 -10.47 18.00
N SER A 138 3.42 -10.57 18.80
CA SER A 138 4.19 -9.42 19.26
C SER A 138 5.17 -9.04 18.17
N VAL A 139 5.17 -7.77 17.74
CA VAL A 139 5.96 -7.32 16.58
C VAL A 139 6.97 -6.27 17.00
N THR A 140 8.24 -6.50 16.63
CA THR A 140 9.27 -5.47 16.66
C THR A 140 9.37 -4.85 15.26
N HIS A 141 8.95 -3.60 15.14
CA HIS A 141 8.97 -2.82 13.90
C HIS A 141 10.24 -1.99 13.81
N VAL A 142 11.04 -2.19 12.78
CA VAL A 142 12.32 -1.49 12.59
C VAL A 142 12.36 -0.79 11.23
N ASP A 143 12.50 0.53 11.26
CA ASP A 143 12.75 1.36 10.09
C ASP A 143 13.70 2.50 10.45
N ALA A 144 14.61 2.85 9.55
CA ALA A 144 15.56 3.93 9.77
C ALA A 144 14.90 5.32 9.69
N SER A 145 13.77 5.43 9.00
CA SER A 145 13.04 6.69 8.84
C SER A 145 12.07 6.91 9.99
N LYS A 146 12.33 7.93 10.80
CA LYS A 146 11.40 8.35 11.86
C LYS A 146 10.00 8.67 11.32
N GLY A 147 9.91 9.25 10.12
CA GLY A 147 8.63 9.55 9.46
C GLY A 147 7.84 8.29 9.14
N MET A 148 8.50 7.23 8.67
CA MET A 148 7.85 5.94 8.40
C MET A 148 7.37 5.26 9.69
N VAL A 149 8.17 5.31 10.75
CA VAL A 149 7.78 4.78 12.08
C VAL A 149 6.56 5.54 12.63
N SER A 150 6.52 6.86 12.51
CA SER A 150 5.35 7.67 12.91
C SER A 150 4.11 7.29 12.10
N TRP A 151 4.26 7.12 10.80
CA TRP A 151 3.16 6.70 9.92
C TRP A 151 2.65 5.30 10.27
N ALA A 152 3.56 4.37 10.59
CA ALA A 152 3.18 3.04 11.07
C ALA A 152 2.37 3.09 12.37
N LYS A 153 2.70 4.00 13.29
CA LYS A 153 1.93 4.24 14.52
C LYS A 153 0.52 4.78 14.21
N GLU A 154 0.40 5.71 13.26
CA GLU A 154 -0.90 6.22 12.81
C GLU A 154 -1.75 5.09 12.21
N ASN A 155 -1.15 4.23 11.37
CA ASN A 155 -1.84 3.07 10.81
C ASN A 155 -2.25 2.06 11.90
N ALA A 156 -1.41 1.84 12.90
CA ALA A 156 -1.75 0.99 14.04
C ALA A 156 -2.93 1.55 14.84
N ALA A 157 -2.94 2.86 15.10
CA ALA A 157 -4.05 3.54 15.77
C ALA A 157 -5.35 3.43 14.98
N SER A 158 -5.30 3.70 13.67
CA SER A 158 -6.48 3.59 12.78
C SER A 158 -7.01 2.16 12.65
N SER A 159 -6.15 1.16 12.87
CA SER A 159 -6.51 -0.27 12.86
C SER A 159 -6.91 -0.83 14.24
N GLY A 160 -6.92 0.00 15.29
CA GLY A 160 -7.22 -0.45 16.65
C GLY A 160 -6.13 -1.33 17.27
N LEU A 161 -4.88 -1.16 16.86
CA LEU A 161 -3.74 -1.99 17.27
C LEU A 161 -2.69 -1.22 18.10
N SER A 162 -3.01 -0.02 18.60
CA SER A 162 -2.07 0.82 19.35
C SER A 162 -1.51 0.17 20.62
N ASP A 163 -2.29 -0.69 21.25
CA ASP A 163 -1.93 -1.37 22.51
C ASP A 163 -1.22 -2.71 22.27
N LYS A 164 -0.96 -3.03 21.01
CA LYS A 164 -0.24 -4.25 20.64
C LYS A 164 1.18 -3.87 20.26
N PRO A 165 2.17 -4.31 21.06
CA PRO A 165 3.57 -4.03 20.80
C PRO A 165 4.07 -4.75 19.57
#